data_48aebcacb6b2f220069c6cc08c8b9267
#
_entry.id   48aebcacb6b2f220069c6cc08c8b9267
#
_cell.length_a   1.000
_cell.length_b   1.000
_cell.length_c   1.000
_cell.angle_alpha   90.00
_cell.angle_beta   90.00
_cell.angle_gamma   90.00
#
_symmetry.space_group_name_H-M   'P 1'
#
loop_
_entity.id
_entity.type
_entity.pdbx_description
1 polymer ?
#
loop_
_entity_poly.entity_id
_entity_poly.type
_entity_poly.pdbx_seq_one_letter_code
_entity_poly.pdbx_strand_id
1 'polypeptide(L)'
;MDLRVLVHNVKGFKAGPEQAAAAVAEHVPDLAMITEAGTRRRLERYCRALEMEPAAPSLLPLARSVRNAVLVRPPWRVVRFHVHRFHASRRFYPRGVVVAVIGRAGYRVHALAVHLGLAGEERRRHAEELTDLAVGLQGPVLVGGDFNESARSPAVQWLTERYWDSWAHGGDRDSAGSTFPSNDPTSRIDYLFVSEQVRVDGAWVLADETARASSDHLPLVVDVTLD
;
A
#
# COMPACT_ATOMS: atom_id res chain seq x y z
N MET A 1 -18.03 -5.76 -8.08
CA MET A 1 -16.86 -5.63 -8.98
C MET A 1 -15.61 -6.10 -8.25
N ASP A 2 -14.97 -7.15 -8.76
CA ASP A 2 -13.81 -7.75 -8.09
C ASP A 2 -12.53 -6.96 -8.39
N LEU A 3 -11.65 -6.87 -7.39
CA LEU A 3 -10.40 -6.13 -7.46
C LEU A 3 -9.34 -6.85 -6.62
N ARG A 4 -8.23 -7.22 -7.22
CA ARG A 4 -7.05 -7.73 -6.49
C ARG A 4 -6.08 -6.62 -6.18
N VAL A 5 -5.80 -6.43 -4.90
CA VAL A 5 -4.96 -5.36 -4.36
C VAL A 5 -3.66 -5.92 -3.83
N LEU A 6 -2.55 -5.33 -4.25
CA LEU A 6 -1.21 -5.58 -3.73
C LEU A 6 -0.79 -4.42 -2.83
N VAL A 7 -0.25 -4.73 -1.65
CA VAL A 7 0.47 -3.79 -0.78
C VAL A 7 1.91 -4.27 -0.64
N HIS A 8 2.90 -3.43 -0.97
CA HIS A 8 4.30 -3.83 -0.90
C HIS A 8 5.25 -2.65 -0.64
N ASN A 9 6.03 -2.72 0.42
CA ASN A 9 7.22 -1.90 0.58
C ASN A 9 8.37 -2.53 -0.21
N VAL A 10 8.83 -1.85 -1.27
CA VAL A 10 9.82 -2.38 -2.22
C VAL A 10 11.26 -1.97 -1.91
N LYS A 11 11.51 -1.37 -0.74
CA LYS A 11 12.87 -0.94 -0.28
C LYS A 11 13.68 -0.23 -1.37
N GLY A 12 13.05 0.69 -2.12
CA GLY A 12 13.69 1.40 -3.22
C GLY A 12 14.11 0.52 -4.40
N PHE A 13 13.52 -0.67 -4.52
CA PHE A 13 13.92 -1.70 -5.50
C PHE A 13 15.40 -2.06 -5.41
N LYS A 14 15.92 -2.25 -4.20
CA LYS A 14 17.33 -2.62 -4.01
C LYS A 14 17.68 -3.97 -4.62
N ALA A 15 16.78 -4.94 -4.56
CA ALA A 15 16.92 -6.24 -5.21
C ALA A 15 16.78 -6.19 -6.74
N GLY A 16 16.25 -5.07 -7.27
CA GLY A 16 15.94 -4.89 -8.70
C GLY A 16 14.44 -4.80 -8.92
N PRO A 17 13.97 -3.88 -9.80
CA PRO A 17 12.55 -3.73 -10.07
C PRO A 17 11.93 -4.96 -10.76
N GLU A 18 12.68 -5.67 -11.59
CA GLU A 18 12.21 -6.90 -12.24
C GLU A 18 12.07 -8.05 -11.24
N GLN A 19 12.99 -8.17 -10.28
CA GLN A 19 12.92 -9.18 -9.22
C GLN A 19 11.72 -8.89 -8.30
N ALA A 20 11.49 -7.63 -7.93
CA ALA A 20 10.32 -7.25 -7.16
C ALA A 20 9.01 -7.50 -7.94
N ALA A 21 9.01 -7.33 -9.26
CA ALA A 21 7.86 -7.65 -10.10
C ALA A 21 7.62 -9.16 -10.19
N ALA A 22 8.67 -9.97 -10.36
CA ALA A 22 8.56 -11.42 -10.42
C ALA A 22 7.92 -12.03 -9.16
N ALA A 23 8.20 -11.44 -7.99
CA ALA A 23 7.63 -11.88 -6.71
C ALA A 23 6.10 -11.79 -6.64
N VAL A 24 5.46 -10.99 -7.50
CA VAL A 24 4.02 -10.71 -7.45
C VAL A 24 3.31 -10.94 -8.78
N ALA A 25 4.05 -11.23 -9.86
CA ALA A 25 3.52 -11.31 -11.21
C ALA A 25 2.41 -12.36 -11.39
N GLU A 26 2.56 -13.54 -10.78
CA GLU A 26 1.58 -14.64 -10.86
C GLU A 26 0.25 -14.30 -10.19
N HIS A 27 0.26 -13.34 -9.27
CA HIS A 27 -0.96 -12.88 -8.59
C HIS A 27 -1.76 -11.87 -9.39
N VAL A 28 -1.22 -11.31 -10.47
CA VAL A 28 -1.90 -10.42 -11.43
C VAL A 28 -2.72 -9.32 -10.73
N PRO A 29 -2.11 -8.45 -9.90
CA PRO A 29 -2.87 -7.43 -9.17
C PRO A 29 -3.48 -6.40 -10.13
N ASP A 30 -4.73 -5.99 -9.87
CA ASP A 30 -5.41 -4.88 -10.55
C ASP A 30 -4.96 -3.52 -10.04
N LEU A 31 -4.68 -3.45 -8.73
CA LEU A 31 -4.25 -2.27 -7.99
C LEU A 31 -3.03 -2.62 -7.15
N ALA A 32 -2.00 -1.77 -7.14
CA ALA A 32 -0.88 -1.91 -6.21
C ALA A 32 -0.62 -0.60 -5.46
N MET A 33 -0.44 -0.71 -4.16
CA MET A 33 -0.05 0.36 -3.25
C MET A 33 1.39 0.13 -2.81
N ILE A 34 2.30 0.91 -3.39
CA ILE A 34 3.74 0.73 -3.24
C ILE A 34 4.30 1.79 -2.31
N THR A 35 5.12 1.39 -1.35
CA THR A 35 5.93 2.29 -0.54
C THR A 35 7.41 2.11 -0.83
N GLU A 36 8.19 3.13 -0.52
CA GLU A 36 9.62 3.20 -0.89
C GLU A 36 9.89 2.97 -2.39
N ALA A 37 9.08 3.55 -3.27
CA ALA A 37 9.11 3.33 -4.72
C ALA A 37 10.43 3.71 -5.45
N GLY A 38 11.48 4.06 -4.69
CA GLY A 38 12.81 4.32 -5.24
C GLY A 38 12.87 5.54 -6.16
N THR A 39 13.52 5.39 -7.31
CA THR A 39 13.58 6.43 -8.36
C THR A 39 12.51 6.19 -9.41
N ARG A 40 12.14 7.25 -10.16
CA ARG A 40 11.17 7.15 -11.25
C ARG A 40 11.53 6.05 -12.26
N ARG A 41 12.80 5.97 -12.67
CA ARG A 41 13.27 4.94 -13.63
C ARG A 41 13.06 3.51 -13.11
N ARG A 42 13.27 3.27 -11.80
CA ARG A 42 13.05 1.95 -11.20
C ARG A 42 11.57 1.61 -11.14
N LEU A 43 10.75 2.58 -10.73
CA LEU A 43 9.29 2.42 -10.71
C LEU A 43 8.74 2.13 -12.11
N GLU A 44 9.19 2.84 -13.16
CA GLU A 44 8.76 2.62 -14.54
C GLU A 44 9.14 1.22 -15.06
N ARG A 45 10.29 0.68 -14.64
CA ARG A 45 10.69 -0.70 -14.98
C ARG A 45 9.79 -1.72 -14.28
N TYR A 46 9.48 -1.52 -13.00
CA TYR A 46 8.54 -2.34 -12.24
C TYR A 46 7.14 -2.31 -12.87
N CYS A 47 6.63 -1.13 -13.20
CA CYS A 47 5.34 -0.96 -13.85
C CYS A 47 5.26 -1.67 -15.20
N ARG A 48 6.32 -1.58 -16.02
CA ARG A 48 6.37 -2.30 -17.32
C ARG A 48 6.35 -3.81 -17.15
N ALA A 49 7.09 -4.34 -16.17
CA ALA A 49 7.12 -5.77 -15.90
C ALA A 49 5.77 -6.33 -15.42
N LEU A 50 4.96 -5.49 -14.78
CA LEU A 50 3.62 -5.85 -14.32
C LEU A 50 2.48 -5.35 -15.23
N GLU A 51 2.79 -4.67 -16.34
CA GLU A 51 1.79 -4.05 -17.23
C GLU A 51 0.83 -3.10 -16.49
N MET A 52 1.38 -2.29 -15.56
CA MET A 52 0.62 -1.34 -14.73
C MET A 52 1.01 0.11 -15.02
N GLU A 53 0.08 1.03 -14.75
CA GLU A 53 0.26 2.48 -14.90
C GLU A 53 0.37 3.16 -13.54
N PRO A 54 1.38 4.04 -13.31
CA PRO A 54 1.60 4.66 -12.01
C PRO A 54 0.92 6.01 -11.82
N ALA A 55 0.29 6.23 -10.66
CA ALA A 55 0.07 7.51 -10.02
C ALA A 55 1.13 7.71 -8.94
N ALA A 56 2.13 8.53 -9.21
CA ALA A 56 3.24 8.77 -8.30
C ALA A 56 3.76 10.20 -8.41
N PRO A 57 4.32 10.78 -7.32
CA PRO A 57 4.99 12.08 -7.37
C PRO A 57 6.25 12.02 -8.24
N SER A 58 6.84 13.19 -8.50
CA SER A 58 8.18 13.26 -9.08
C SER A 58 9.18 12.60 -8.12
N LEU A 59 9.63 11.39 -8.46
CA LEU A 59 10.59 10.61 -7.67
C LEU A 59 12.03 11.04 -8.01
N LEU A 60 12.36 12.29 -7.69
CA LEU A 60 13.71 12.84 -7.89
C LEU A 60 14.73 12.14 -6.96
N PRO A 61 16.03 12.08 -7.38
CA PRO A 61 17.07 11.38 -6.61
C PRO A 61 17.29 11.89 -5.19
N LEU A 62 16.96 13.14 -4.90
CA LEU A 62 17.31 13.84 -3.65
C LEU A 62 16.44 13.48 -2.44
N ALA A 63 15.66 12.40 -2.48
CA ALA A 63 14.88 11.89 -1.35
C ALA A 63 14.01 12.93 -0.60
N ARG A 64 13.57 14.01 -1.30
CA ARG A 64 12.75 15.08 -0.73
C ARG A 64 11.26 14.97 -1.02
N SER A 65 10.86 13.95 -1.77
CA SER A 65 9.46 13.65 -2.09
C SER A 65 8.98 12.42 -1.33
N VAL A 66 7.68 12.35 -1.07
CA VAL A 66 7.00 11.12 -0.65
C VAL A 66 7.28 10.04 -1.69
N ARG A 67 7.65 8.84 -1.25
CA ARG A 67 8.08 7.75 -2.14
C ARG A 67 7.04 6.63 -2.21
N ASN A 68 5.78 7.01 -2.27
CA ASN A 68 4.68 6.09 -2.46
C ASN A 68 4.16 6.19 -3.89
N ALA A 69 3.51 5.13 -4.35
CA ALA A 69 2.82 5.09 -5.64
C ALA A 69 1.56 4.24 -5.55
N VAL A 70 0.54 4.63 -6.31
CA VAL A 70 -0.61 3.80 -6.63
C VAL A 70 -0.46 3.35 -8.07
N LEU A 71 -0.50 2.05 -8.33
CA LEU A 71 -0.39 1.49 -9.67
C LEU A 71 -1.70 0.81 -10.03
N VAL A 72 -2.12 0.91 -11.28
CA VAL A 72 -3.33 0.26 -11.78
C VAL A 72 -3.04 -0.55 -13.03
N ARG A 73 -3.65 -1.71 -13.15
CA ARG A 73 -3.64 -2.52 -14.37
C ARG A 73 -4.83 -2.15 -15.25
N PRO A 74 -4.67 -1.92 -16.55
CA PRO A 74 -5.79 -1.82 -17.46
C PRO A 74 -6.73 -3.04 -17.35
N PRO A 75 -8.05 -2.86 -17.40
CA PRO A 75 -8.77 -1.65 -17.80
C PRO A 75 -9.05 -0.62 -16.67
N TRP A 76 -8.53 -0.83 -15.46
CA TRP A 76 -8.53 0.23 -14.44
C TRP A 76 -7.65 1.40 -14.87
N ARG A 77 -8.06 2.63 -14.56
CA ARG A 77 -7.33 3.84 -14.92
C ARG A 77 -7.24 4.80 -13.75
N VAL A 78 -6.15 5.52 -13.65
CA VAL A 78 -6.03 6.66 -12.74
C VAL A 78 -6.87 7.81 -13.30
N VAL A 79 -7.88 8.25 -12.55
CA VAL A 79 -8.75 9.39 -12.90
C VAL A 79 -8.09 10.69 -12.47
N ARG A 80 -7.59 10.72 -11.24
CA ARG A 80 -6.81 11.83 -10.67
C ARG A 80 -6.02 11.32 -9.47
N PHE A 81 -4.97 12.03 -9.12
CA PHE A 81 -4.27 11.80 -7.86
C PHE A 81 -3.64 13.09 -7.33
N HIS A 82 -3.36 13.10 -6.04
CA HIS A 82 -2.50 14.10 -5.40
C HIS A 82 -1.61 13.43 -4.35
N VAL A 83 -0.60 14.14 -3.92
CA VAL A 83 0.35 13.67 -2.92
C VAL A 83 0.26 14.58 -1.72
N HIS A 84 0.03 13.99 -0.55
CA HIS A 84 0.04 14.70 0.71
C HIS A 84 1.25 14.25 1.52
N ARG A 85 2.07 15.21 1.96
CA ARG A 85 3.17 14.99 2.87
C ARG A 85 2.68 15.29 4.28
N PHE A 86 2.83 14.34 5.20
CA PHE A 86 2.46 14.55 6.59
C PHE A 86 3.27 15.67 7.24
N HIS A 87 2.64 16.48 8.06
CA HIS A 87 3.22 17.69 8.67
C HIS A 87 4.42 17.38 9.58
N ALA A 88 4.32 16.36 10.42
CA ALA A 88 5.38 15.94 11.33
C ALA A 88 6.52 15.16 10.66
N SER A 89 6.52 15.07 9.33
CA SER A 89 7.45 14.24 8.57
C SER A 89 8.83 14.88 8.44
N ARG A 90 9.88 14.02 8.45
CA ARG A 90 11.28 14.44 8.27
C ARG A 90 11.51 15.14 6.93
N ARG A 91 12.55 16.00 6.86
CA ARG A 91 12.94 16.70 5.62
C ARG A 91 13.39 15.73 4.53
N PHE A 92 14.15 14.71 4.90
CA PHE A 92 14.61 13.65 4.01
C PHE A 92 13.79 12.38 4.23
N TYR A 93 13.44 11.68 3.16
CA TYR A 93 12.54 10.53 3.16
C TYR A 93 11.21 10.87 3.85
N PRO A 94 10.52 11.94 3.40
CA PRO A 94 9.29 12.38 4.04
C PRO A 94 8.22 11.28 3.94
N ARG A 95 7.47 11.16 5.02
CA ARG A 95 6.30 10.30 5.09
C ARG A 95 5.07 11.01 4.54
N GLY A 96 4.11 10.26 4.06
CA GLY A 96 2.91 10.82 3.46
C GLY A 96 2.03 9.78 2.80
N VAL A 97 1.10 10.26 1.99
CA VAL A 97 0.15 9.44 1.27
C VAL A 97 0.02 9.91 -0.19
N VAL A 98 -0.09 8.96 -1.11
CA VAL A 98 -0.59 9.20 -2.47
C VAL A 98 -2.07 8.85 -2.46
N VAL A 99 -2.92 9.84 -2.68
CA VAL A 99 -4.38 9.69 -2.78
C VAL A 99 -4.74 9.67 -4.25
N ALA A 100 -5.20 8.52 -4.75
CA ALA A 100 -5.64 8.35 -6.13
C ALA A 100 -7.12 8.00 -6.18
N VAL A 101 -7.83 8.55 -7.16
CA VAL A 101 -9.12 8.05 -7.60
C VAL A 101 -8.87 7.18 -8.83
N ILE A 102 -9.20 5.92 -8.73
CA ILE A 102 -9.14 4.98 -9.84
C ILE A 102 -10.56 4.67 -10.35
N GLY A 103 -10.69 4.30 -11.61
CA GLY A 103 -11.99 4.03 -12.20
C GLY A 103 -11.97 2.97 -13.28
N ARG A 104 -13.09 2.20 -13.36
CA ARG A 104 -13.37 1.21 -14.40
C ARG A 104 -14.88 1.04 -14.55
N ALA A 105 -15.40 1.10 -15.77
CA ALA A 105 -16.80 0.78 -16.10
C ALA A 105 -17.84 1.47 -15.18
N GLY A 106 -17.62 2.74 -14.84
CA GLY A 106 -18.52 3.52 -13.97
C GLY A 106 -18.19 3.43 -12.49
N TYR A 107 -17.47 2.43 -12.03
CA TYR A 107 -16.98 2.33 -10.64
C TYR A 107 -15.87 3.33 -10.38
N ARG A 108 -15.83 3.86 -9.16
CA ARG A 108 -14.75 4.71 -8.66
C ARG A 108 -14.33 4.26 -7.28
N VAL A 109 -13.02 4.20 -7.04
CA VAL A 109 -12.43 3.79 -5.77
C VAL A 109 -11.35 4.80 -5.39
N HIS A 110 -11.31 5.15 -4.12
CA HIS A 110 -10.23 5.93 -3.54
C HIS A 110 -9.14 4.98 -3.04
N ALA A 111 -7.96 5.05 -3.62
CA ALA A 111 -6.78 4.27 -3.25
C ALA A 111 -5.73 5.17 -2.60
N LEU A 112 -5.41 4.91 -1.34
CA LEU A 112 -4.50 5.69 -0.52
C LEU A 112 -3.25 4.87 -0.20
N ALA A 113 -2.14 5.10 -0.91
CA ALA A 113 -0.85 4.46 -0.62
C ALA A 113 -0.10 5.23 0.46
N VAL A 114 0.02 4.64 1.64
CA VAL A 114 0.48 5.29 2.88
C VAL A 114 1.83 4.75 3.33
N HIS A 115 2.69 5.62 3.87
CA HIS A 115 3.88 5.23 4.61
C HIS A 115 4.02 6.10 5.86
N LEU A 116 3.81 5.51 7.05
CA LEU A 116 3.88 6.22 8.32
C LEU A 116 5.32 6.38 8.81
N GLY A 117 5.53 7.20 9.83
CA GLY A 117 6.81 7.47 10.47
C GLY A 117 7.34 6.31 11.31
N LEU A 118 8.55 6.50 11.88
CA LEU A 118 9.20 5.49 12.72
C LEU A 118 9.01 5.69 14.22
N ALA A 119 8.67 6.90 14.66
CA ALA A 119 8.40 7.19 16.06
C ALA A 119 6.90 7.07 16.37
N GLY A 120 6.54 6.52 17.53
CA GLY A 120 5.13 6.27 17.90
C GLY A 120 4.26 7.52 17.85
N GLU A 121 4.74 8.64 18.38
CA GLU A 121 4.01 9.92 18.35
C GLU A 121 3.87 10.49 16.91
N GLU A 122 4.90 10.31 16.07
CA GLU A 122 4.85 10.67 14.66
C GLU A 122 3.76 9.85 13.94
N ARG A 123 3.71 8.53 14.17
CA ARG A 123 2.71 7.63 13.58
C ARG A 123 1.28 7.98 14.00
N ARG A 124 1.09 8.29 15.29
CA ARG A 124 -0.22 8.71 15.80
C ARG A 124 -0.74 9.95 15.07
N ARG A 125 0.08 11.00 14.95
CA ARG A 125 -0.26 12.23 14.23
C ARG A 125 -0.52 11.97 12.73
N HIS A 126 0.28 11.12 12.11
CA HIS A 126 0.08 10.74 10.72
C HIS A 126 -1.25 9.96 10.51
N ALA A 127 -1.65 9.11 11.46
CA ALA A 127 -2.91 8.38 11.38
C ALA A 127 -4.12 9.32 11.55
N GLU A 128 -4.04 10.30 12.44
CA GLU A 128 -5.04 11.35 12.60
C GLU A 128 -5.18 12.18 11.30
N GLU A 129 -4.06 12.68 10.77
CA GLU A 129 -4.02 13.48 9.55
C GLU A 129 -4.52 12.68 8.32
N LEU A 130 -4.18 11.40 8.23
CA LEU A 130 -4.69 10.49 7.19
C LEU A 130 -6.21 10.33 7.26
N THR A 131 -6.74 10.21 8.48
CA THR A 131 -8.18 10.08 8.71
C THR A 131 -8.91 11.37 8.29
N ASP A 132 -8.38 12.53 8.65
CA ASP A 132 -8.94 13.83 8.26
C ASP A 132 -8.99 14.01 6.74
N LEU A 133 -7.95 13.57 6.03
CA LEU A 133 -7.90 13.56 4.57
C LEU A 133 -8.98 12.65 3.95
N ALA A 134 -9.34 11.58 4.64
CA ALA A 134 -10.29 10.59 4.13
C ALA A 134 -11.75 10.90 4.47
N VAL A 135 -12.03 11.75 5.46
CA VAL A 135 -13.42 12.11 5.92
C VAL A 135 -14.31 12.62 4.80
N GLY A 136 -13.76 13.33 3.81
CA GLY A 136 -14.54 13.89 2.69
C GLY A 136 -14.69 12.98 1.47
N LEU A 137 -14.14 11.76 1.51
CA LEU A 137 -14.17 10.86 0.37
C LEU A 137 -15.51 10.12 0.28
N GLN A 138 -16.15 10.18 -0.88
CA GLN A 138 -17.43 9.52 -1.15
C GLN A 138 -17.21 8.21 -1.90
N GLY A 139 -17.82 7.11 -1.42
CA GLY A 139 -17.71 5.77 -2.03
C GLY A 139 -16.59 4.91 -1.45
N PRO A 140 -16.22 3.80 -2.10
CA PRO A 140 -15.24 2.84 -1.61
C PRO A 140 -13.85 3.46 -1.40
N VAL A 141 -13.26 3.21 -0.21
CA VAL A 141 -11.92 3.67 0.18
C VAL A 141 -11.07 2.48 0.54
N LEU A 142 -9.87 2.43 -0.03
CA LEU A 142 -8.81 1.47 0.26
C LEU A 142 -7.60 2.24 0.79
N VAL A 143 -7.11 1.91 1.98
CA VAL A 143 -5.95 2.54 2.60
C VAL A 143 -4.89 1.47 2.84
N GLY A 144 -3.83 1.46 2.05
CA GLY A 144 -2.80 0.43 2.13
C GLY A 144 -1.39 0.97 2.17
N GLY A 145 -0.48 0.20 2.75
CA GLY A 145 0.93 0.55 2.80
C GLY A 145 1.64 0.08 4.07
N ASP A 146 2.79 0.68 4.32
CA ASP A 146 3.64 0.43 5.49
C ASP A 146 3.29 1.41 6.62
N PHE A 147 2.70 0.87 7.68
CA PHE A 147 2.30 1.64 8.86
C PHE A 147 3.39 1.69 9.93
N ASN A 148 4.47 0.91 9.80
CA ASN A 148 5.54 0.80 10.79
C ASN A 148 5.03 0.49 12.22
N GLU A 149 3.88 -0.16 12.34
CA GLU A 149 3.15 -0.41 13.59
C GLU A 149 2.50 -1.78 13.61
N SER A 150 2.42 -2.37 14.78
CA SER A 150 1.66 -3.61 14.98
C SER A 150 0.15 -3.35 15.10
N ALA A 151 -0.66 -4.41 14.94
CA ALA A 151 -2.12 -4.32 14.99
C ALA A 151 -2.70 -3.78 16.32
N ARG A 152 -1.94 -3.87 17.42
CA ARG A 152 -2.37 -3.39 18.74
C ARG A 152 -1.93 -1.96 19.05
N SER A 153 -1.24 -1.31 18.15
CA SER A 153 -0.74 0.05 18.38
C SER A 153 -1.84 1.11 18.24
N PRO A 154 -1.68 2.26 18.92
CA PRO A 154 -2.66 3.34 18.85
C PRO A 154 -2.97 3.83 17.44
N ALA A 155 -1.98 3.94 16.57
CA ALA A 155 -2.19 4.42 15.20
C ALA A 155 -3.03 3.43 14.36
N VAL A 156 -2.81 2.11 14.52
CA VAL A 156 -3.60 1.09 13.83
C VAL A 156 -5.01 1.00 14.43
N GLN A 157 -5.14 1.01 15.75
CA GLN A 157 -6.43 1.01 16.42
C GLN A 157 -7.30 2.21 16.01
N TRP A 158 -6.71 3.39 15.87
CA TRP A 158 -7.39 4.59 15.36
C TRP A 158 -8.01 4.38 13.98
N LEU A 159 -7.33 3.67 13.08
CA LEU A 159 -7.85 3.35 11.75
C LEU A 159 -8.93 2.28 11.79
N THR A 160 -8.81 1.28 12.67
CA THR A 160 -9.82 0.21 12.80
C THR A 160 -11.15 0.68 13.39
N GLU A 161 -11.23 1.88 13.96
CA GLU A 161 -12.50 2.52 14.32
C GLU A 161 -13.35 2.94 13.10
N ARG A 162 -12.74 3.05 11.91
CA ARG A 162 -13.37 3.59 10.69
C ARG A 162 -13.28 2.69 9.48
N TYR A 163 -12.30 1.79 9.47
CA TYR A 163 -11.99 0.90 8.36
C TYR A 163 -11.82 -0.52 8.88
N TRP A 164 -12.14 -1.48 8.05
CA TRP A 164 -11.90 -2.89 8.35
C TRP A 164 -10.48 -3.28 7.94
N ASP A 165 -9.75 -3.90 8.85
CA ASP A 165 -8.46 -4.52 8.56
C ASP A 165 -8.68 -5.78 7.71
N SER A 166 -8.19 -5.78 6.47
CA SER A 166 -8.41 -6.87 5.53
C SER A 166 -7.87 -8.21 6.03
N TRP A 167 -6.76 -8.22 6.78
CA TRP A 167 -6.23 -9.46 7.35
C TRP A 167 -7.16 -10.06 8.41
N ALA A 168 -7.74 -9.23 9.23
CA ALA A 168 -8.69 -9.69 10.27
C ALA A 168 -9.98 -10.28 9.68
N HIS A 169 -10.34 -9.91 8.44
CA HIS A 169 -11.57 -10.34 7.77
C HIS A 169 -11.35 -11.47 6.76
N GLY A 170 -10.21 -11.50 6.06
CA GLY A 170 -9.95 -12.43 4.96
C GLY A 170 -8.64 -13.22 5.08
N GLY A 171 -7.81 -12.94 6.10
CA GLY A 171 -6.55 -13.66 6.31
C GLY A 171 -6.72 -15.02 6.98
N ASP A 172 -5.65 -15.82 6.92
CA ASP A 172 -5.57 -17.08 7.65
C ASP A 172 -5.58 -16.81 9.16
N ARG A 173 -6.54 -17.42 9.87
CA ARG A 173 -6.74 -17.26 11.32
C ARG A 173 -5.62 -17.86 12.16
N ASP A 174 -4.91 -18.83 11.62
CA ASP A 174 -3.79 -19.51 12.27
C ASP A 174 -2.45 -18.79 12.02
N SER A 175 -2.45 -17.70 11.23
CA SER A 175 -1.29 -16.88 10.90
C SER A 175 -1.45 -15.45 11.43
N ALA A 176 -0.35 -14.88 11.91
CA ALA A 176 -0.30 -13.47 12.31
C ALA A 176 -0.28 -12.50 11.11
N GLY A 177 -0.10 -12.99 9.88
CA GLY A 177 0.05 -12.17 8.68
C GLY A 177 1.31 -11.32 8.68
N SER A 178 2.37 -11.79 9.33
CA SER A 178 3.62 -11.03 9.47
C SER A 178 4.26 -10.74 8.12
N THR A 179 4.64 -9.47 7.90
CA THR A 179 5.24 -8.99 6.65
C THR A 179 6.70 -8.59 6.80
N PHE A 180 7.19 -8.42 8.03
CA PHE A 180 8.54 -7.91 8.30
C PHE A 180 9.22 -8.64 9.48
N PRO A 181 10.56 -8.85 9.43
CA PRO A 181 11.40 -8.79 8.22
C PRO A 181 11.14 -9.98 7.29
N SER A 182 11.35 -9.82 5.98
CA SER A 182 10.98 -10.83 4.97
C SER A 182 11.65 -12.20 5.15
N ASN A 183 12.87 -12.24 5.68
CA ASN A 183 13.63 -13.49 5.90
C ASN A 183 13.13 -14.29 7.12
N ASP A 184 12.63 -13.61 8.16
CA ASP A 184 12.04 -14.21 9.38
C ASP A 184 10.89 -13.34 9.88
N PRO A 185 9.68 -13.45 9.29
CA PRO A 185 8.59 -12.53 9.55
C PRO A 185 8.02 -12.68 10.97
N THR A 186 8.16 -11.63 11.76
CA THR A 186 7.71 -11.58 13.16
C THR A 186 6.69 -10.47 13.42
N SER A 187 6.58 -9.51 12.49
CA SER A 187 5.72 -8.33 12.67
C SER A 187 4.85 -8.09 11.44
N ARG A 188 3.56 -7.86 11.66
CA ARG A 188 2.64 -7.35 10.65
C ARG A 188 2.63 -5.84 10.74
N ILE A 189 3.24 -5.17 9.77
CA ILE A 189 3.36 -3.71 9.69
C ILE A 189 2.88 -3.13 8.37
N ASP A 190 2.60 -3.99 7.39
CA ASP A 190 1.94 -3.64 6.14
C ASP A 190 0.47 -4.04 6.22
N TYR A 191 -0.43 -3.15 5.81
CA TYR A 191 -1.88 -3.31 5.93
C TYR A 191 -2.60 -2.89 4.67
N LEU A 192 -3.78 -3.46 4.48
CA LEU A 192 -4.86 -2.90 3.69
C LEU A 192 -6.09 -2.72 4.60
N PHE A 193 -6.53 -1.49 4.77
CA PHE A 193 -7.79 -1.15 5.40
C PHE A 193 -8.82 -0.82 4.32
N VAL A 194 -10.05 -1.23 4.52
CA VAL A 194 -11.14 -1.04 3.56
C VAL A 194 -12.36 -0.40 4.23
N SER A 195 -13.07 0.46 3.50
CA SER A 195 -14.35 1.03 3.98
C SER A 195 -15.46 0.00 3.93
N GLU A 196 -16.58 0.29 4.58
CA GLU A 196 -17.76 -0.59 4.69
C GLU A 196 -18.38 -1.01 3.34
N GLN A 197 -18.16 -0.20 2.26
CA GLN A 197 -18.62 -0.50 0.89
C GLN A 197 -17.71 -1.50 0.17
N VAL A 198 -16.73 -2.09 0.86
CA VAL A 198 -15.77 -3.03 0.29
C VAL A 198 -15.79 -4.31 1.09
N ARG A 199 -16.17 -5.41 0.46
CA ARG A 199 -16.08 -6.73 1.07
C ARG A 199 -14.69 -7.33 0.83
N VAL A 200 -14.10 -7.91 1.87
CA VAL A 200 -12.85 -8.67 1.79
C VAL A 200 -13.18 -10.13 1.50
N ASP A 201 -12.66 -10.68 0.41
CA ASP A 201 -12.89 -12.06 -0.01
C ASP A 201 -11.72 -12.98 0.37
N GLY A 202 -10.51 -12.44 0.53
CA GLY A 202 -9.34 -13.15 1.00
C GLY A 202 -8.12 -12.26 1.15
N ALA A 203 -7.15 -12.67 1.99
CA ALA A 203 -5.88 -11.95 2.18
C ALA A 203 -4.73 -12.94 2.39
N TRP A 204 -3.59 -12.71 1.73
CA TRP A 204 -2.40 -13.57 1.77
C TRP A 204 -1.14 -12.74 1.87
N VAL A 205 -0.18 -13.23 2.66
CA VAL A 205 1.21 -12.74 2.65
C VAL A 205 2.05 -13.70 1.81
N LEU A 206 2.70 -13.17 0.77
CA LEU A 206 3.55 -13.98 -0.11
C LEU A 206 4.90 -14.19 0.55
N ALA A 207 5.24 -15.45 0.84
CA ALA A 207 6.43 -15.79 1.63
C ALA A 207 7.32 -16.85 0.95
N ASP A 208 7.18 -17.06 -0.36
CA ASP A 208 8.09 -17.89 -1.14
C ASP A 208 9.51 -17.27 -1.25
N GLU A 209 10.46 -18.01 -1.81
CA GLU A 209 11.84 -17.58 -1.93
C GLU A 209 11.97 -16.27 -2.75
N THR A 210 11.18 -16.12 -3.81
CA THR A 210 11.20 -14.94 -4.69
C THR A 210 10.70 -13.70 -3.94
N ALA A 211 9.60 -13.83 -3.19
CA ALA A 211 9.04 -12.78 -2.37
C ALA A 211 10.04 -12.33 -1.28
N ARG A 212 10.65 -13.30 -0.56
CA ARG A 212 11.67 -13.01 0.46
C ARG A 212 12.89 -12.29 -0.10
N ALA A 213 13.31 -12.62 -1.31
CA ALA A 213 14.46 -12.00 -1.97
C ALA A 213 14.14 -10.63 -2.59
N SER A 214 12.87 -10.26 -2.73
CA SER A 214 12.44 -9.04 -3.44
C SER A 214 12.59 -7.76 -2.62
N SER A 215 12.38 -7.85 -1.31
CA SER A 215 12.44 -6.72 -0.35
C SER A 215 12.71 -7.25 1.06
N ASP A 216 12.88 -6.35 2.04
CA ASP A 216 12.86 -6.70 3.47
C ASP A 216 11.42 -6.77 4.04
N HIS A 217 10.41 -6.43 3.24
CA HIS A 217 9.01 -6.67 3.52
C HIS A 217 8.45 -7.73 2.58
N LEU A 218 7.51 -8.55 3.07
CA LEU A 218 6.75 -9.49 2.25
C LEU A 218 5.52 -8.78 1.65
N PRO A 219 5.17 -9.08 0.38
CA PRO A 219 3.97 -8.54 -0.24
C PRO A 219 2.70 -9.06 0.44
N LEU A 220 1.72 -8.18 0.66
CA LEU A 220 0.35 -8.52 1.05
C LEU A 220 -0.55 -8.43 -0.19
N VAL A 221 -1.27 -9.50 -0.50
CA VAL A 221 -2.28 -9.54 -1.57
C VAL A 221 -3.66 -9.72 -0.95
N VAL A 222 -4.63 -8.95 -1.42
CA VAL A 222 -6.00 -8.98 -0.91
C VAL A 222 -6.98 -8.99 -2.08
N ASP A 223 -7.91 -9.91 -2.07
CA ASP A 223 -9.07 -9.91 -2.97
C ASP A 223 -10.25 -9.22 -2.30
N VAL A 224 -10.84 -8.27 -3.01
CA VAL A 224 -12.00 -7.51 -2.54
C VAL A 224 -13.08 -7.41 -3.61
N THR A 225 -14.33 -7.31 -3.17
CA THR A 225 -15.48 -6.98 -4.01
C THR A 225 -16.02 -5.60 -3.63
N LEU A 226 -16.22 -4.76 -4.63
CA LEU A 226 -16.85 -3.44 -4.52
C LEU A 226 -18.35 -3.59 -4.76
N ASP A 227 -19.13 -3.13 -3.82
CA ASP A 227 -20.61 -3.09 -3.92
C ASP A 227 -21.11 -1.96 -4.84
#